data_72fdf2cabac5867fe7c47fd24b66e4f7
#
_entry.id   72fdf2cabac5867fe7c47fd24b66e4f7
#
_cell.length_a   1.000
_cell.length_b   1.000
_cell.length_c   1.000
_cell.angle_alpha   90.00
_cell.angle_beta   90.00
_cell.angle_gamma   90.00
#
_symmetry.space_group_name_H-M   'P 1'
#
loop_
_entity.id
_entity.type
_entity.pdbx_description
1 polymer ?
#
loop_
_entity_poly.entity_id
_entity_poly.type
_entity_poly.pdbx_seq_one_letter_code
_entity_poly.pdbx_strand_id
1 'polypeptide(L)'
;MDCRGIRRQTGRVEHAPRLLLVFGVALTCCGCATLPSGRGWGADATAKPGWARLGEAAVSAAKDPWVWAPVAGALAFQVNSFDRKTSDWARENTPIFGSTSGAERWSNNLRTTSGVLMLGTLIATPGGDDTGEWLTNKLRGGTVELGAIGATSLATSVLKNTTGRTRPNGANDESFVSGHTSSAAVSGRLAKINLDAINLSDGTRLAADIGIDAVVIGTAWARVEAGAHYPSDVLAGMALGNFVGRFVTDAFLGPDSRQSVALAPLDGGAMLSWDIRF
;
A
#
# COMPACT_ATOMS: atom_id res chain seq x y z
N MET A 1 -6.04 17.72 61.99
CA MET A 1 -6.68 18.29 60.78
C MET A 1 -6.03 17.73 59.56
N ASP A 2 -6.77 17.18 58.72
CA ASP A 2 -6.58 16.00 57.88
C ASP A 2 -5.76 16.28 56.60
N CYS A 3 -4.61 15.64 56.44
CA CYS A 3 -3.80 15.60 55.22
C CYS A 3 -4.01 14.25 54.55
N ARG A 4 -4.97 14.17 53.63
CA ARG A 4 -5.13 12.99 52.79
C ARG A 4 -5.03 13.34 51.31
N GLY A 5 -4.08 12.70 50.63
CA GLY A 5 -4.28 12.14 49.30
C GLY A 5 -3.83 12.92 48.10
N ILE A 6 -2.53 13.10 47.91
CA ILE A 6 -2.00 13.36 46.56
C ILE A 6 -1.79 11.99 45.87
N ARG A 7 -2.73 11.60 45.02
CA ARG A 7 -2.51 10.49 44.06
C ARG A 7 -1.50 10.94 42.99
N ARG A 8 -0.33 10.31 42.98
CA ARG A 8 0.59 10.37 41.83
C ARG A 8 -0.08 9.75 40.62
N GLN A 9 -0.48 10.56 39.66
CA GLN A 9 -0.70 10.10 38.31
C GLN A 9 0.67 9.82 37.69
N THR A 10 0.96 8.54 37.48
CA THR A 10 2.09 8.11 36.65
C THR A 10 1.78 8.48 35.22
N GLY A 11 2.37 9.55 34.73
CA GLY A 11 2.30 9.98 33.35
C GLY A 11 2.88 8.88 32.45
N ARG A 12 2.06 8.35 31.60
CA ARG A 12 2.48 7.56 30.44
C ARG A 12 3.33 8.46 29.56
N VAL A 13 4.60 8.16 29.46
CA VAL A 13 5.54 8.89 28.59
C VAL A 13 5.17 8.56 27.14
N GLU A 14 4.58 9.54 26.46
CA GLU A 14 4.29 9.48 25.03
C GLU A 14 5.61 9.62 24.24
N HIS A 15 6.23 8.50 23.88
CA HIS A 15 7.43 8.49 23.02
C HIS A 15 7.12 8.47 21.51
N ALA A 16 5.86 8.29 21.11
CA ALA A 16 5.44 8.20 19.71
C ALA A 16 5.67 9.46 18.85
N PRO A 17 5.44 10.71 19.34
CA PRO A 17 5.56 11.88 18.48
C PRO A 17 6.99 12.23 18.07
N ARG A 18 8.01 11.85 18.87
CA ARG A 18 9.40 12.21 18.57
C ARG A 18 10.03 11.39 17.44
N LEU A 19 9.65 10.12 17.30
CA LEU A 19 10.15 9.27 16.21
C LEU A 19 9.58 9.71 14.85
N LEU A 20 8.30 10.07 14.79
CA LEU A 20 7.65 10.60 13.60
C LEU A 20 8.23 11.96 13.17
N LEU A 21 8.60 12.81 14.12
CA LEU A 21 9.19 14.11 13.84
C LEU A 21 10.63 13.98 13.29
N VAL A 22 11.43 13.06 13.80
CA VAL A 22 12.80 12.79 13.32
C VAL A 22 12.77 12.16 11.93
N PHE A 23 11.83 11.24 11.65
CA PHE A 23 11.63 10.70 10.31
C PHE A 23 11.17 11.79 9.32
N GLY A 24 10.24 12.66 9.72
CA GLY A 24 9.76 13.78 8.90
C GLY A 24 10.85 14.79 8.53
N VAL A 25 11.73 15.15 9.46
CA VAL A 25 12.82 16.11 9.23
C VAL A 25 13.93 15.51 8.36
N ALA A 26 14.26 14.22 8.52
CA ALA A 26 15.25 13.55 7.67
C ALA A 26 14.78 13.42 6.21
N LEU A 27 13.48 13.20 5.98
CA LEU A 27 12.90 13.08 4.65
C LEU A 27 12.79 14.42 3.90
N THR A 28 12.60 15.55 4.60
CA THR A 28 12.49 16.87 3.96
C THR A 28 13.81 17.39 3.37
N CYS A 29 14.96 16.92 3.85
CA CYS A 29 16.27 17.32 3.31
C CYS A 29 16.61 16.66 1.96
N CYS A 30 15.94 15.60 1.56
CA CYS A 30 16.19 14.89 0.30
C CYS A 30 15.38 15.42 -0.89
N GLY A 31 14.38 16.28 -0.66
CA GLY A 31 13.42 16.70 -1.67
C GLY A 31 13.95 17.65 -2.76
N CYS A 32 15.07 18.35 -2.49
CA CYS A 32 15.72 19.25 -3.46
C CYS A 32 16.83 18.50 -4.19
N ALA A 33 16.49 17.63 -5.11
CA ALA A 33 17.41 16.89 -5.97
C ALA A 33 16.65 16.39 -7.21
N THR A 34 17.39 15.87 -8.17
CA THR A 34 16.83 15.21 -9.35
C THR A 34 17.06 13.71 -9.30
N LEU A 35 16.26 12.98 -10.06
CA LEU A 35 16.47 11.56 -10.34
C LEU A 35 17.78 11.37 -11.13
N PRO A 36 18.32 10.14 -11.25
CA PRO A 36 19.49 9.86 -12.11
C PRO A 36 19.32 10.30 -13.56
N SER A 37 18.08 10.46 -14.03
CA SER A 37 17.74 11.03 -15.33
C SER A 37 17.97 12.55 -15.44
N GLY A 38 18.31 13.23 -14.35
CA GLY A 38 18.40 14.69 -14.27
C GLY A 38 17.04 15.40 -14.18
N ARG A 39 15.93 14.64 -14.01
CA ARG A 39 14.56 15.17 -13.94
C ARG A 39 13.97 15.02 -12.54
N GLY A 40 12.99 15.84 -12.22
CA GLY A 40 12.24 15.68 -10.97
C GLY A 40 11.25 14.52 -11.04
N TRP A 41 11.02 13.83 -9.92
CA TRP A 41 9.96 12.83 -9.79
C TRP A 41 8.59 13.45 -10.12
N GLY A 42 7.84 12.82 -11.00
CA GLY A 42 6.57 13.34 -11.50
C GLY A 42 6.68 14.24 -12.74
N ALA A 43 7.89 14.59 -13.19
CA ALA A 43 8.09 15.39 -14.40
C ALA A 43 7.52 14.72 -15.66
N ASP A 44 7.55 13.38 -15.71
CA ASP A 44 7.06 12.55 -16.83
C ASP A 44 5.59 12.15 -16.70
N ALA A 45 4.89 12.63 -15.66
CA ALA A 45 3.49 12.32 -15.46
C ALA A 45 2.63 12.84 -16.64
N THR A 46 1.76 11.98 -17.17
CA THR A 46 0.92 12.25 -18.34
C THR A 46 -0.52 11.82 -18.12
N ALA A 47 -1.46 12.61 -18.60
CA ALA A 47 -2.88 12.22 -18.67
C ALA A 47 -3.22 11.41 -19.94
N LYS A 48 -2.26 11.25 -20.88
CA LYS A 48 -2.46 10.58 -22.16
C LYS A 48 -1.34 9.57 -22.42
N PRO A 49 -1.32 8.42 -21.70
CA PRO A 49 -0.22 7.46 -21.80
C PRO A 49 -0.18 6.68 -23.13
N GLY A 50 -1.26 6.67 -23.88
CA GLY A 50 -1.41 5.86 -25.09
C GLY A 50 -1.73 4.39 -24.79
N TRP A 51 -2.32 3.70 -25.78
CA TRP A 51 -2.82 2.32 -25.60
C TRP A 51 -1.71 1.30 -25.36
N ALA A 52 -0.56 1.45 -26.02
CA ALA A 52 0.58 0.56 -25.83
C ALA A 52 1.05 0.57 -24.36
N ARG A 53 1.28 1.76 -23.80
CA ARG A 53 1.71 1.92 -22.41
C ARG A 53 0.67 1.42 -21.40
N LEU A 54 -0.62 1.62 -21.68
CA LEU A 54 -1.69 1.06 -20.84
C LEU A 54 -1.65 -0.48 -20.85
N GLY A 55 -1.43 -1.10 -22.02
CA GLY A 55 -1.30 -2.54 -22.14
C GLY A 55 -0.08 -3.09 -21.39
N GLU A 56 1.08 -2.46 -21.56
CA GLU A 56 2.32 -2.82 -20.86
C GLU A 56 2.18 -2.69 -19.35
N ALA A 57 1.60 -1.59 -18.86
CA ALA A 57 1.34 -1.36 -17.45
C ALA A 57 0.40 -2.42 -16.85
N ALA A 58 -0.66 -2.81 -17.57
CA ALA A 58 -1.58 -3.84 -17.12
C ALA A 58 -0.89 -5.21 -17.01
N VAL A 59 -0.07 -5.56 -17.98
CA VAL A 59 0.71 -6.82 -17.98
C VAL A 59 1.76 -6.80 -16.86
N SER A 60 2.46 -5.68 -16.67
CA SER A 60 3.43 -5.49 -15.59
C SER A 60 2.77 -5.68 -14.23
N ALA A 61 1.64 -5.01 -13.99
CA ALA A 61 0.89 -5.13 -12.75
C ALA A 61 0.38 -6.55 -12.50
N ALA A 62 -0.14 -7.24 -13.52
CA ALA A 62 -0.64 -8.61 -13.38
C ALA A 62 0.45 -9.64 -13.08
N LYS A 63 1.68 -9.40 -13.53
CA LYS A 63 2.84 -10.27 -13.26
C LYS A 63 3.49 -10.01 -11.91
N ASP A 64 3.12 -8.94 -11.22
CA ASP A 64 3.70 -8.57 -9.92
C ASP A 64 3.37 -9.63 -8.86
N PRO A 65 4.37 -10.17 -8.13
CA PRO A 65 4.14 -11.14 -7.05
C PRO A 65 3.16 -10.67 -5.98
N TRP A 66 3.14 -9.38 -5.68
CA TRP A 66 2.20 -8.78 -4.72
C TRP A 66 0.77 -8.67 -5.24
N VAL A 67 0.54 -9.06 -6.50
CA VAL A 67 -0.79 -9.18 -7.09
C VAL A 67 -1.20 -10.65 -7.20
N TRP A 68 -0.43 -11.47 -7.93
CA TRP A 68 -0.82 -12.85 -8.19
C TRP A 68 -0.74 -13.77 -6.97
N ALA A 69 0.21 -13.56 -6.04
CA ALA A 69 0.31 -14.41 -4.86
C ALA A 69 -0.87 -14.22 -3.89
N PRO A 70 -1.33 -12.99 -3.56
CA PRO A 70 -2.58 -12.81 -2.83
C PRO A 70 -3.80 -13.37 -3.55
N VAL A 71 -3.89 -13.28 -4.88
CA VAL A 71 -4.98 -13.92 -5.65
C VAL A 71 -4.96 -15.45 -5.46
N ALA A 72 -3.79 -16.07 -5.62
CA ALA A 72 -3.64 -17.51 -5.41
C ALA A 72 -4.02 -17.91 -3.97
N GLY A 73 -3.60 -17.13 -2.98
CA GLY A 73 -3.99 -17.31 -1.58
C GLY A 73 -5.49 -17.17 -1.36
N ALA A 74 -6.13 -16.16 -1.96
CA ALA A 74 -7.59 -15.98 -1.87
C ALA A 74 -8.36 -17.17 -2.44
N LEU A 75 -7.89 -17.73 -3.56
CA LEU A 75 -8.46 -18.94 -4.15
C LEU A 75 -8.25 -20.17 -3.27
N ALA A 76 -7.06 -20.33 -2.67
CA ALA A 76 -6.78 -21.44 -1.77
C ALA A 76 -7.70 -21.44 -0.55
N PHE A 77 -8.07 -20.28 -0.01
CA PHE A 77 -9.01 -20.17 1.11
C PHE A 77 -10.45 -20.62 0.77
N GLN A 78 -10.82 -20.72 -0.52
CA GLN A 78 -12.15 -21.25 -0.91
C GLN A 78 -12.26 -22.77 -0.75
N VAL A 79 -11.14 -23.48 -0.62
CA VAL A 79 -11.12 -24.95 -0.51
C VAL A 79 -11.61 -25.37 0.88
N ASN A 80 -12.52 -26.35 0.94
CA ASN A 80 -13.01 -27.02 2.18
C ASN A 80 -13.49 -26.06 3.29
N SER A 81 -14.09 -24.94 2.93
CA SER A 81 -14.58 -23.91 3.87
C SER A 81 -13.46 -23.34 4.76
N PHE A 82 -12.21 -23.38 4.29
CA PHE A 82 -11.05 -22.92 5.06
C PHE A 82 -11.15 -21.42 5.39
N ASP A 83 -11.73 -20.65 4.49
CA ASP A 83 -12.00 -19.21 4.66
C ASP A 83 -12.85 -18.92 5.91
N ARG A 84 -13.97 -19.66 6.06
CA ARG A 84 -14.85 -19.54 7.23
C ARG A 84 -14.16 -20.03 8.51
N LYS A 85 -13.55 -21.22 8.46
CA LYS A 85 -12.88 -21.81 9.63
C LYS A 85 -11.79 -20.90 10.19
N THR A 86 -10.98 -20.30 9.30
CA THR A 86 -9.92 -19.38 9.70
C THR A 86 -10.50 -18.08 10.26
N SER A 87 -11.57 -17.55 9.64
CA SER A 87 -12.24 -16.34 10.14
C SER A 87 -12.85 -16.54 11.52
N ASP A 88 -13.57 -17.66 11.74
CA ASP A 88 -14.18 -17.98 13.02
C ASP A 88 -13.11 -18.15 14.11
N TRP A 89 -12.05 -18.91 13.83
CA TRP A 89 -10.93 -19.09 14.74
C TRP A 89 -10.24 -17.76 15.10
N ALA A 90 -9.95 -16.93 14.10
CA ALA A 90 -9.26 -15.65 14.33
C ALA A 90 -10.11 -14.69 15.19
N ARG A 91 -11.42 -14.66 14.95
CA ARG A 91 -12.36 -13.83 15.71
C ARG A 91 -12.53 -14.33 17.17
N GLU A 92 -12.56 -15.63 17.39
CA GLU A 92 -12.73 -16.22 18.72
C GLU A 92 -11.47 -16.11 19.58
N ASN A 93 -10.30 -16.25 18.97
CA ASN A 93 -9.02 -16.27 19.69
C ASN A 93 -8.31 -14.92 19.72
N THR A 94 -8.55 -14.04 18.74
CA THR A 94 -7.90 -12.71 18.59
C THR A 94 -6.40 -12.71 18.96
N PRO A 95 -5.59 -13.56 18.28
CA PRO A 95 -4.24 -13.92 18.75
C PRO A 95 -3.24 -12.77 18.75
N ILE A 96 -3.46 -11.70 17.96
CA ILE A 96 -2.55 -10.57 17.82
C ILE A 96 -3.10 -9.31 18.51
N PHE A 97 -4.38 -8.98 18.32
CA PHE A 97 -4.94 -7.72 18.78
C PHE A 97 -5.75 -7.84 20.08
N GLY A 98 -5.86 -9.04 20.63
CA GLY A 98 -6.42 -9.35 21.96
C GLY A 98 -7.94 -9.20 22.10
N SER A 99 -8.62 -8.58 21.13
CA SER A 99 -10.08 -8.49 21.05
C SER A 99 -10.53 -8.03 19.67
N THR A 100 -11.77 -8.36 19.27
CA THR A 100 -12.36 -7.89 18.00
C THR A 100 -12.41 -6.37 17.91
N SER A 101 -12.74 -5.68 19.00
CA SER A 101 -12.73 -4.21 19.06
C SER A 101 -11.31 -3.62 19.03
N GLY A 102 -10.31 -4.34 19.60
CA GLY A 102 -8.90 -4.02 19.49
C GLY A 102 -8.44 -4.12 18.03
N ALA A 103 -8.77 -5.24 17.38
CA ALA A 103 -8.46 -5.46 15.96
C ALA A 103 -9.08 -4.40 15.05
N GLU A 104 -10.34 -4.00 15.31
CA GLU A 104 -11.00 -2.91 14.56
C GLU A 104 -10.21 -1.60 14.68
N ARG A 105 -9.84 -1.18 15.90
CA ARG A 105 -9.04 0.04 16.12
C ARG A 105 -7.67 -0.04 15.45
N TRP A 106 -7.00 -1.18 15.57
CA TRP A 106 -5.69 -1.38 14.92
C TRP A 106 -5.78 -1.33 13.40
N SER A 107 -6.81 -1.93 12.81
CA SER A 107 -7.01 -1.87 11.35
C SER A 107 -7.18 -0.44 10.84
N ASN A 108 -7.89 0.41 11.59
CA ASN A 108 -8.05 1.83 11.26
C ASN A 108 -6.71 2.58 11.36
N ASN A 109 -5.96 2.35 12.46
CA ASN A 109 -4.67 3.00 12.68
C ASN A 109 -3.64 2.59 11.63
N LEU A 110 -3.50 1.28 11.34
CA LEU A 110 -2.55 0.77 10.36
C LEU A 110 -2.89 1.26 8.94
N ARG A 111 -4.16 1.28 8.55
CA ARG A 111 -4.59 1.88 7.29
C ARG A 111 -4.21 3.37 7.21
N THR A 112 -4.43 4.13 8.28
CA THR A 112 -4.03 5.55 8.33
C THR A 112 -2.51 5.68 8.24
N THR A 113 -1.76 4.82 8.95
CA THR A 113 -0.30 4.78 8.87
C THR A 113 0.19 4.54 7.45
N SER A 114 -0.42 3.62 6.68
CA SER A 114 -0.03 3.40 5.29
C SER A 114 -0.22 4.65 4.41
N GLY A 115 -1.30 5.41 4.63
CA GLY A 115 -1.52 6.70 3.95
C GLY A 115 -0.50 7.77 4.33
N VAL A 116 -0.14 7.85 5.62
CA VAL A 116 0.89 8.78 6.11
C VAL A 116 2.27 8.42 5.55
N LEU A 117 2.62 7.13 5.48
CA LEU A 117 3.86 6.66 4.85
C LEU A 117 3.92 7.04 3.37
N MET A 118 2.82 6.85 2.62
CA MET A 118 2.72 7.26 1.23
C MET A 118 2.96 8.77 1.07
N LEU A 119 2.26 9.60 1.83
CA LEU A 119 2.44 11.07 1.77
C LEU A 119 3.86 11.50 2.16
N GLY A 120 4.42 10.90 3.20
CA GLY A 120 5.79 11.18 3.65
C GLY A 120 6.82 10.85 2.57
N THR A 121 6.69 9.67 1.94
CA THR A 121 7.59 9.25 0.86
C THR A 121 7.39 10.08 -0.41
N LEU A 122 6.14 10.46 -0.77
CA LEU A 122 5.86 11.38 -1.86
C LEU A 122 6.59 12.72 -1.68
N ILE A 123 6.51 13.32 -0.49
CA ILE A 123 7.19 14.59 -0.19
C ILE A 123 8.71 14.42 -0.30
N ALA A 124 9.24 13.28 0.11
CA ALA A 124 10.67 12.99 0.14
C ALA A 124 11.27 12.66 -1.24
N THR A 125 10.47 12.32 -2.26
CA THR A 125 11.00 12.07 -3.61
C THR A 125 11.73 13.31 -4.15
N PRO A 126 12.80 13.18 -4.96
CA PRO A 126 13.48 14.32 -5.57
C PRO A 126 12.56 15.01 -6.59
N GLY A 127 12.28 16.29 -6.40
CA GLY A 127 11.28 17.03 -7.19
C GLY A 127 11.83 17.99 -8.23
N GLY A 128 13.14 18.27 -8.22
CA GLY A 128 13.79 19.25 -9.08
C GLY A 128 14.68 20.20 -8.29
N ASP A 129 15.46 21.03 -9.00
CA ASP A 129 16.50 21.87 -8.41
C ASP A 129 15.96 23.23 -7.92
N ASP A 130 14.82 23.67 -8.42
CA ASP A 130 14.14 24.88 -7.96
C ASP A 130 12.75 24.62 -7.36
N THR A 131 12.27 25.57 -6.55
CA THR A 131 10.99 25.45 -5.82
C THR A 131 9.79 25.33 -6.76
N GLY A 132 9.81 26.02 -7.91
CA GLY A 132 8.70 25.99 -8.86
C GLY A 132 8.61 24.66 -9.59
N GLU A 133 9.75 24.13 -10.01
CA GLU A 133 9.87 22.80 -10.59
C GLU A 133 9.46 21.73 -9.58
N TRP A 134 10.02 21.79 -8.35
CA TRP A 134 9.67 20.88 -7.26
C TRP A 134 8.16 20.83 -7.03
N LEU A 135 7.51 21.97 -6.87
CA LEU A 135 6.06 22.05 -6.63
C LEU A 135 5.26 21.46 -7.79
N THR A 136 5.62 21.83 -9.02
CA THR A 136 4.94 21.37 -10.23
C THR A 136 5.02 19.83 -10.36
N ASN A 137 6.21 19.28 -10.15
CA ASN A 137 6.43 17.84 -10.25
C ASN A 137 5.72 17.07 -9.12
N LYS A 138 5.71 17.61 -7.89
CA LYS A 138 4.94 17.05 -6.79
C LYS A 138 3.44 17.05 -7.05
N LEU A 139 2.90 18.14 -7.59
CA LEU A 139 1.48 18.21 -7.95
C LEU A 139 1.13 17.21 -9.04
N ARG A 140 1.97 17.07 -10.08
CA ARG A 140 1.74 16.09 -11.16
C ARG A 140 1.78 14.66 -10.65
N GLY A 141 2.86 14.27 -9.98
CA GLY A 141 3.01 12.92 -9.44
C GLY A 141 1.96 12.60 -8.37
N GLY A 142 1.71 13.53 -7.44
CA GLY A 142 0.68 13.39 -6.42
C GLY A 142 -0.73 13.24 -6.99
N THR A 143 -1.04 13.91 -8.12
CA THR A 143 -2.33 13.73 -8.81
C THR A 143 -2.48 12.31 -9.35
N VAL A 144 -1.40 11.70 -9.88
CA VAL A 144 -1.40 10.30 -10.33
C VAL A 144 -1.65 9.36 -9.15
N GLU A 145 -0.98 9.57 -8.01
CA GLU A 145 -1.18 8.75 -6.81
C GLU A 145 -2.60 8.88 -6.24
N LEU A 146 -3.14 10.09 -6.18
CA LEU A 146 -4.54 10.30 -5.78
C LEU A 146 -5.51 9.62 -6.75
N GLY A 147 -5.19 9.61 -8.04
CA GLY A 147 -5.92 8.85 -9.05
C GLY A 147 -5.92 7.35 -8.77
N ALA A 148 -4.77 6.78 -8.37
CA ALA A 148 -4.68 5.36 -8.00
C ALA A 148 -5.53 5.03 -6.76
N ILE A 149 -5.50 5.89 -5.73
CA ILE A 149 -6.33 5.73 -4.53
C ILE A 149 -7.82 5.81 -4.90
N GLY A 150 -8.22 6.80 -5.70
CA GLY A 150 -9.60 6.97 -6.15
C GLY A 150 -10.09 5.78 -6.98
N ALA A 151 -9.26 5.29 -7.93
CA ALA A 151 -9.57 4.11 -8.74
C ALA A 151 -9.72 2.84 -7.88
N THR A 152 -8.83 2.65 -6.88
CA THR A 152 -8.94 1.53 -5.93
C THR A 152 -10.22 1.61 -5.11
N SER A 153 -10.58 2.78 -4.63
CA SER A 153 -11.81 3.00 -3.86
C SER A 153 -13.06 2.73 -4.69
N LEU A 154 -13.08 3.19 -5.94
CA LEU A 154 -14.17 2.94 -6.88
C LEU A 154 -14.32 1.45 -7.19
N ALA A 155 -13.22 0.78 -7.55
CA ALA A 155 -13.22 -0.65 -7.83
C ALA A 155 -13.67 -1.48 -6.62
N THR A 156 -13.22 -1.12 -5.42
CA THR A 156 -13.67 -1.73 -4.16
C THR A 156 -15.17 -1.58 -3.97
N SER A 157 -15.73 -0.38 -4.20
CA SER A 157 -17.16 -0.13 -4.06
C SER A 157 -17.99 -0.90 -5.07
N VAL A 158 -17.54 -0.97 -6.32
CA VAL A 158 -18.20 -1.76 -7.38
C VAL A 158 -18.22 -3.23 -6.99
N LEU A 159 -17.08 -3.80 -6.57
CA LEU A 159 -16.98 -5.21 -6.16
C LEU A 159 -17.88 -5.54 -4.96
N LYS A 160 -17.98 -4.66 -3.96
CA LYS A 160 -18.89 -4.83 -2.82
C LYS A 160 -20.35 -4.89 -3.27
N ASN A 161 -20.77 -3.94 -4.07
CA ASN A 161 -22.14 -3.83 -4.53
C ASN A 161 -22.56 -4.98 -5.46
N THR A 162 -21.61 -5.54 -6.21
CA THR A 162 -21.91 -6.63 -7.15
C THR A 162 -21.85 -8.02 -6.53
N THR A 163 -21.05 -8.21 -5.46
CA THR A 163 -20.90 -9.53 -4.82
C THR A 163 -21.91 -9.79 -3.71
N GLY A 164 -22.32 -8.75 -2.96
CA GLY A 164 -23.28 -8.88 -1.87
C GLY A 164 -22.89 -9.93 -0.83
N ARG A 165 -21.57 -10.11 -0.56
CA ARG A 165 -21.10 -11.14 0.36
C ARG A 165 -21.29 -10.71 1.82
N THR A 166 -22.01 -11.52 2.61
CA THR A 166 -22.21 -11.26 4.03
C THR A 166 -20.90 -11.38 4.81
N ARG A 167 -20.67 -10.45 5.75
CA ARG A 167 -19.50 -10.44 6.63
C ARG A 167 -19.50 -11.61 7.64
N PRO A 168 -18.33 -12.06 8.13
CA PRO A 168 -18.22 -13.08 9.17
C PRO A 168 -19.03 -12.77 10.43
N ASN A 169 -19.12 -11.49 10.82
CA ASN A 169 -19.88 -11.02 11.99
C ASN A 169 -21.38 -10.79 11.71
N GLY A 170 -21.84 -10.99 10.47
CA GLY A 170 -23.24 -10.79 10.07
C GLY A 170 -23.69 -9.33 9.98
N ALA A 171 -22.79 -8.34 10.09
CA ALA A 171 -23.17 -6.93 10.20
C ALA A 171 -23.82 -6.35 8.92
N ASN A 172 -23.36 -6.77 7.74
CA ASN A 172 -23.89 -6.38 6.44
C ASN A 172 -23.33 -7.27 5.32
N ASP A 173 -23.74 -7.00 4.05
CA ASP A 173 -23.37 -7.77 2.87
C ASP A 173 -22.24 -7.11 2.06
N GLU A 174 -21.32 -6.41 2.72
CA GLU A 174 -20.19 -5.71 2.11
C GLU A 174 -18.83 -6.34 2.44
N SER A 175 -18.75 -7.69 2.45
CA SER A 175 -17.50 -8.35 2.82
C SER A 175 -16.45 -8.32 1.72
N PHE A 176 -16.81 -8.62 0.46
CA PHE A 176 -15.85 -8.73 -0.65
C PHE A 176 -15.82 -7.45 -1.49
N VAL A 177 -14.66 -6.84 -1.68
CA VAL A 177 -13.34 -7.06 -1.11
C VAL A 177 -13.12 -6.14 0.11
N SER A 178 -12.08 -6.42 0.92
CA SER A 178 -11.79 -5.56 2.08
C SER A 178 -11.32 -4.17 1.67
N GLY A 179 -12.11 -3.14 1.97
CA GLY A 179 -11.76 -1.76 1.66
C GLY A 179 -10.59 -1.21 2.49
N HIS A 180 -10.44 -1.63 3.76
CA HIS A 180 -9.29 -1.25 4.57
C HIS A 180 -8.00 -1.81 3.98
N THR A 181 -8.03 -3.08 3.57
CA THR A 181 -6.85 -3.74 3.01
C THR A 181 -6.50 -3.20 1.62
N SER A 182 -7.49 -2.96 0.74
CA SER A 182 -7.20 -2.39 -0.58
C SER A 182 -6.63 -0.97 -0.49
N SER A 183 -7.15 -0.16 0.44
CA SER A 183 -6.60 1.18 0.72
C SER A 183 -5.19 1.13 1.30
N ALA A 184 -4.92 0.24 2.27
CA ALA A 184 -3.58 0.07 2.83
C ALA A 184 -2.59 -0.44 1.77
N ALA A 185 -3.02 -1.38 0.92
CA ALA A 185 -2.18 -1.98 -0.12
C ALA A 185 -1.82 -0.98 -1.22
N VAL A 186 -2.77 -0.17 -1.71
CA VAL A 186 -2.44 0.87 -2.71
C VAL A 186 -1.52 1.91 -2.11
N SER A 187 -1.77 2.39 -0.89
CA SER A 187 -0.89 3.37 -0.23
C SER A 187 0.51 2.81 0.03
N GLY A 188 0.61 1.55 0.50
CA GLY A 188 1.88 0.87 0.70
C GLY A 188 2.65 0.68 -0.61
N ARG A 189 1.95 0.32 -1.70
CA ARG A 189 2.56 0.20 -3.03
C ARG A 189 3.12 1.53 -3.53
N LEU A 190 2.36 2.61 -3.41
CA LEU A 190 2.78 3.95 -3.79
C LEU A 190 3.98 4.41 -2.95
N ALA A 191 3.95 4.15 -1.63
CA ALA A 191 5.09 4.46 -0.76
C ALA A 191 6.38 3.75 -1.20
N LYS A 192 6.32 2.47 -1.60
CA LYS A 192 7.47 1.73 -2.12
C LYS A 192 7.98 2.31 -3.44
N ILE A 193 7.09 2.65 -4.37
CA ILE A 193 7.45 3.30 -5.63
C ILE A 193 8.14 4.65 -5.37
N ASN A 194 7.68 5.41 -4.40
CA ASN A 194 8.33 6.66 -3.97
C ASN A 194 9.71 6.41 -3.38
N LEU A 195 9.86 5.36 -2.54
CA LEU A 195 11.17 4.97 -1.99
C LEU A 195 12.16 4.57 -3.08
N ASP A 196 11.70 4.00 -4.19
CA ASP A 196 12.56 3.67 -5.34
C ASP A 196 13.17 4.91 -5.99
N ALA A 197 12.49 6.06 -5.93
CA ALA A 197 12.98 7.34 -6.43
C ALA A 197 13.95 8.02 -5.46
N ILE A 198 14.02 7.62 -4.19
CA ILE A 198 14.88 8.22 -3.17
C ILE A 198 16.21 7.47 -3.11
N ASN A 199 17.32 8.22 -3.03
CA ASN A 199 18.64 7.61 -2.89
C ASN A 199 18.86 7.10 -1.46
N LEU A 200 18.50 5.85 -1.21
CA LEU A 200 18.65 5.16 0.06
C LEU A 200 19.66 4.01 -0.09
N SER A 201 20.34 3.66 1.01
CA SER A 201 21.12 2.41 1.04
C SER A 201 20.19 1.21 0.91
N ASP A 202 20.68 0.10 0.34
CA ASP A 202 19.89 -1.12 0.15
C ASP A 202 19.31 -1.65 1.47
N GLY A 203 20.09 -1.61 2.55
CA GLY A 203 19.60 -2.01 3.88
C GLY A 203 18.47 -1.12 4.41
N THR A 204 18.56 0.20 4.20
CA THR A 204 17.51 1.15 4.60
C THR A 204 16.24 0.94 3.78
N ARG A 205 16.39 0.75 2.48
CA ARG A 205 15.28 0.46 1.56
C ARG A 205 14.57 -0.83 1.97
N LEU A 206 15.32 -1.92 2.14
CA LEU A 206 14.77 -3.21 2.56
C LEU A 206 14.02 -3.10 3.89
N ALA A 207 14.58 -2.40 4.88
CA ALA A 207 13.92 -2.20 6.17
C ALA A 207 12.61 -1.40 6.04
N ALA A 208 12.60 -0.36 5.18
CA ALA A 208 11.40 0.43 4.90
C ALA A 208 10.32 -0.42 4.17
N ASP A 209 10.72 -1.21 3.19
CA ASP A 209 9.81 -2.11 2.45
C ASP A 209 9.17 -3.14 3.38
N ILE A 210 9.97 -3.79 4.24
CA ILE A 210 9.45 -4.73 5.25
C ILE A 210 8.48 -4.03 6.21
N GLY A 211 8.80 -2.81 6.64
CA GLY A 211 7.94 -2.03 7.52
C GLY A 211 6.59 -1.68 6.86
N ILE A 212 6.60 -1.28 5.60
CA ILE A 212 5.39 -0.99 4.82
C ILE A 212 4.55 -2.28 4.65
N ASP A 213 5.19 -3.39 4.30
CA ASP A 213 4.50 -4.68 4.15
C ASP A 213 3.89 -5.15 5.46
N ALA A 214 4.57 -4.99 6.58
CA ALA A 214 4.04 -5.31 7.90
C ALA A 214 2.78 -4.48 8.25
N VAL A 215 2.73 -3.19 7.87
CA VAL A 215 1.54 -2.33 8.04
C VAL A 215 0.38 -2.84 7.18
N VAL A 216 0.62 -3.20 5.93
CA VAL A 216 -0.42 -3.72 5.01
C VAL A 216 -0.95 -5.07 5.49
N ILE A 217 -0.06 -6.02 5.80
CA ILE A 217 -0.41 -7.35 6.29
C ILE A 217 -1.10 -7.25 7.65
N GLY A 218 -0.60 -6.41 8.54
CA GLY A 218 -1.23 -6.13 9.83
C GLY A 218 -2.64 -5.56 9.68
N THR A 219 -2.87 -4.66 8.71
CA THR A 219 -4.21 -4.17 8.39
C THR A 219 -5.12 -5.32 7.94
N ALA A 220 -4.64 -6.17 7.04
CA ALA A 220 -5.40 -7.32 6.52
C ALA A 220 -5.80 -8.28 7.65
N TRP A 221 -4.84 -8.69 8.48
CA TRP A 221 -5.09 -9.61 9.58
C TRP A 221 -6.02 -9.02 10.65
N ALA A 222 -5.86 -7.74 10.97
CA ALA A 222 -6.75 -7.04 11.90
C ALA A 222 -8.22 -7.05 11.42
N ARG A 223 -8.48 -7.02 10.11
CA ARG A 223 -9.85 -7.14 9.56
C ARG A 223 -10.42 -8.54 9.71
N VAL A 224 -9.56 -9.57 9.69
CA VAL A 224 -9.99 -10.96 9.94
C VAL A 224 -10.32 -11.16 11.43
N GLU A 225 -9.44 -10.74 12.36
CA GLU A 225 -9.71 -10.83 13.80
C GLU A 225 -10.92 -10.00 14.25
N ALA A 226 -11.17 -8.86 13.60
CA ALA A 226 -12.37 -8.06 13.87
C ALA A 226 -13.68 -8.75 13.39
N GLY A 227 -13.59 -9.88 12.66
CA GLY A 227 -14.74 -10.54 12.05
C GLY A 227 -15.40 -9.71 10.94
N ALA A 228 -14.71 -8.72 10.42
CA ALA A 228 -15.25 -7.82 9.41
C ALA A 228 -15.10 -8.37 7.99
N HIS A 229 -14.10 -9.22 7.76
CA HIS A 229 -13.76 -9.80 6.45
C HIS A 229 -13.22 -11.22 6.61
N TYR A 230 -13.45 -12.04 5.60
CA TYR A 230 -12.78 -13.33 5.46
C TYR A 230 -11.32 -13.17 5.01
N PRO A 231 -10.44 -14.17 5.24
CA PRO A 231 -9.09 -14.19 4.68
C PRO A 231 -9.04 -13.94 3.16
N SER A 232 -9.94 -14.55 2.38
CA SER A 232 -10.00 -14.32 0.94
C SER A 232 -10.38 -12.89 0.56
N ASP A 233 -11.23 -12.21 1.34
CA ASP A 233 -11.62 -10.81 1.08
C ASP A 233 -10.45 -9.84 1.27
N VAL A 234 -9.62 -10.08 2.29
CA VAL A 234 -8.44 -9.24 2.56
C VAL A 234 -7.34 -9.51 1.54
N LEU A 235 -7.11 -10.76 1.13
CA LEU A 235 -6.16 -11.10 0.09
C LEU A 235 -6.57 -10.52 -1.27
N ALA A 236 -7.84 -10.62 -1.64
CA ALA A 236 -8.37 -9.98 -2.84
C ALA A 236 -8.23 -8.44 -2.78
N GLY A 237 -8.48 -7.83 -1.62
CA GLY A 237 -8.26 -6.41 -1.39
C GLY A 237 -6.78 -6.01 -1.53
N MET A 238 -5.86 -6.84 -1.04
CA MET A 238 -4.42 -6.64 -1.19
C MET A 238 -4.01 -6.70 -2.66
N ALA A 239 -4.47 -7.72 -3.40
CA ALA A 239 -4.22 -7.86 -4.83
C ALA A 239 -4.73 -6.65 -5.61
N LEU A 240 -5.97 -6.20 -5.33
CA LEU A 240 -6.57 -5.04 -5.98
C LEU A 240 -5.75 -3.77 -5.76
N GLY A 241 -5.39 -3.45 -4.51
CA GLY A 241 -4.62 -2.25 -4.19
C GLY A 241 -3.23 -2.25 -4.85
N ASN A 242 -2.52 -3.39 -4.82
CA ASN A 242 -1.22 -3.52 -5.48
C ASN A 242 -1.33 -3.42 -7.01
N PHE A 243 -2.35 -4.08 -7.61
CA PHE A 243 -2.58 -4.00 -9.05
C PHE A 243 -2.84 -2.56 -9.50
N VAL A 244 -3.79 -1.88 -8.87
CA VAL A 244 -4.16 -0.51 -9.26
C VAL A 244 -3.00 0.44 -9.01
N GLY A 245 -2.31 0.34 -7.86
CA GLY A 245 -1.13 1.15 -7.56
C GLY A 245 -0.05 1.00 -8.62
N ARG A 246 0.34 -0.24 -8.97
CA ARG A 246 1.33 -0.52 -10.01
C ARG A 246 0.85 -0.06 -11.39
N PHE A 247 -0.35 -0.45 -11.78
CA PHE A 247 -0.91 -0.10 -13.10
C PHE A 247 -0.95 1.41 -13.33
N VAL A 248 -1.49 2.16 -12.37
CA VAL A 248 -1.64 3.62 -12.51
C VAL A 248 -0.28 4.32 -12.56
N THR A 249 0.67 3.91 -11.73
CA THR A 249 2.01 4.52 -11.75
C THR A 249 2.78 4.18 -13.02
N ASP A 250 2.80 2.93 -13.47
CA ASP A 250 3.48 2.55 -14.72
C ASP A 250 2.83 3.24 -15.94
N ALA A 251 1.49 3.37 -15.94
CA ALA A 251 0.77 4.01 -17.03
C ALA A 251 0.93 5.54 -17.06
N PHE A 252 0.84 6.22 -15.93
CA PHE A 252 0.66 7.68 -15.88
C PHE A 252 1.82 8.45 -15.26
N LEU A 253 2.64 7.83 -14.39
CA LEU A 253 3.78 8.52 -13.78
C LEU A 253 5.04 8.43 -14.64
N GLY A 254 5.31 7.28 -15.25
CA GLY A 254 6.48 7.05 -16.11
C GLY A 254 7.31 5.85 -15.69
N PRO A 255 8.20 5.38 -16.58
CA PRO A 255 8.97 4.15 -16.38
C PRO A 255 10.24 4.33 -15.54
N ASP A 256 10.27 5.19 -14.55
CA ASP A 256 11.44 5.34 -13.65
C ASP A 256 11.56 4.16 -12.64
N SER A 257 10.90 3.02 -12.91
CA SER A 257 11.06 1.83 -12.10
C SER A 257 12.43 1.18 -12.36
N ARG A 258 13.21 0.96 -11.30
CA ARG A 258 14.49 0.24 -11.34
C ARG A 258 14.36 -1.23 -11.77
N GLN A 259 13.14 -1.69 -12.02
CA GLN A 259 12.85 -3.05 -12.47
C GLN A 259 11.98 -3.01 -13.74
N SER A 260 12.46 -3.59 -14.80
CA SER A 260 11.65 -3.87 -15.99
C SER A 260 11.67 -5.37 -16.29
N VAL A 261 10.49 -5.94 -16.50
CA VAL A 261 10.36 -7.30 -17.03
C VAL A 261 9.83 -7.16 -18.44
N ALA A 262 10.63 -7.53 -19.43
CA ALA A 262 10.22 -7.54 -20.81
C ALA A 262 10.13 -8.98 -21.34
N LEU A 263 9.05 -9.29 -22.05
CA LEU A 263 8.89 -10.50 -22.81
C LEU A 263 9.08 -10.14 -24.28
N ALA A 264 10.18 -10.56 -24.87
CA ALA A 264 10.44 -10.38 -26.30
C ALA A 264 10.15 -11.69 -27.03
N PRO A 265 9.30 -11.67 -28.06
CA PRO A 265 9.13 -12.84 -28.93
C PRO A 265 10.43 -13.09 -29.71
N LEU A 266 10.83 -14.35 -29.76
CA LEU A 266 11.94 -14.85 -30.62
C LEU A 266 11.36 -15.85 -31.62
N ASP A 267 12.04 -16.03 -32.75
CA ASP A 267 11.69 -17.06 -33.70
C ASP A 267 11.83 -18.46 -33.06
N GLY A 268 10.69 -19.06 -32.70
CA GLY A 268 10.63 -20.36 -32.03
C GLY A 268 10.52 -20.33 -30.49
N GLY A 269 10.32 -19.14 -29.88
CA GLY A 269 10.19 -19.04 -28.43
C GLY A 269 9.91 -17.61 -27.94
N ALA A 270 10.11 -17.38 -26.63
CA ALA A 270 10.02 -16.06 -26.03
C ALA A 270 11.18 -15.89 -25.03
N MET A 271 11.81 -14.73 -25.06
CA MET A 271 12.83 -14.33 -24.09
C MET A 271 12.18 -13.52 -22.96
N LEU A 272 12.33 -13.98 -21.73
CA LEU A 272 12.00 -13.21 -20.53
C LEU A 272 13.27 -12.49 -20.10
N SER A 273 13.30 -11.17 -20.22
CA SER A 273 14.36 -10.35 -19.64
C SER A 273 13.86 -9.71 -18.35
N TRP A 274 14.64 -9.85 -17.30
CA TRP A 274 14.42 -9.16 -16.03
C TRP A 274 15.60 -8.21 -15.83
N ASP A 275 15.34 -6.91 -16.01
CA ASP A 275 16.33 -5.85 -15.83
C ASP A 275 16.18 -5.28 -14.43
N ILE A 276 17.19 -5.46 -13.60
CA ILE A 276 17.29 -4.87 -12.26
C ILE A 276 18.40 -3.83 -12.34
N ARG A 277 18.05 -2.57 -12.26
CA ARG A 277 19.03 -1.48 -12.14
C ARG A 277 19.33 -1.27 -10.66
N PHE A 278 20.55 -1.59 -10.29
CA PHE A 278 21.10 -1.39 -8.95
C PHE A 278 21.48 0.09 -8.71
#